data_d3b26b4de0781f2223a0a7dd73b0f0be
#
_entry.id   d3b26b4de0781f2223a0a7dd73b0f0be
#
_cell.length_a   1.000
_cell.length_b   1.000
_cell.length_c   1.000
_cell.angle_alpha   90.00
_cell.angle_beta   90.00
_cell.angle_gamma   90.00
#
_symmetry.space_group_name_H-M   'P 1'
#
loop_
_entity.id
_entity.type
_entity.pdbx_description
1 polymer ?
#
loop_
_entity_poly.entity_id
_entity_poly.type
_entity_poly.pdbx_seq_one_letter_code
_entity_poly.pdbx_strand_id
1 'polypeptide(L)'
;DTARAYVVKLQSGDAHCRGLWQKFIQVSVAHNLQIYAQLNVGLTAERIMPESAYNDDLQNVLDDLLAKDLAVESDGAKVVFLDELADKNGNPSPMIVQKSGGGFLYATSDLAAMRYRVGQLQADRILYFIDARQSLHMKQVFAAARKADYVSDAVSLEHHPFGTMMGKDGRPFKTRSGGTVKLADLLVEAVERAEQLLRSKNTDLGEDEISNIARSVGIGAIKYADLSKTRTNDYIFDWDAMLSFEGNTAPYLQYAYTRIR
;
A
#
# COMPACT_ATOMS: atom_id res chain seq x y z
N ASP A 1 6.39 -11.58 25.54
CA ASP A 1 5.06 -11.98 26.02
C ASP A 1 4.11 -10.83 26.33
N THR A 2 4.60 -9.71 26.89
CA THR A 2 3.76 -8.53 27.19
C THR A 2 3.06 -7.97 25.94
N ALA A 3 3.76 -7.82 24.82
CA ALA A 3 3.17 -7.30 23.57
C ALA A 3 2.03 -8.19 23.06
N ARG A 4 2.18 -9.51 23.13
CA ARG A 4 1.12 -10.46 22.76
C ARG A 4 -0.12 -10.32 23.65
N ALA A 5 0.09 -10.12 24.96
CA ALA A 5 -1.00 -9.90 25.91
C ALA A 5 -1.79 -8.62 25.58
N TYR A 6 -1.12 -7.54 25.16
CA TYR A 6 -1.79 -6.30 24.74
C TYR A 6 -2.58 -6.48 23.43
N VAL A 7 -2.07 -7.26 22.47
CA VAL A 7 -2.83 -7.59 21.25
C VAL A 7 -4.12 -8.33 21.60
N VAL A 8 -4.05 -9.34 22.48
CA VAL A 8 -5.25 -10.07 22.94
C VAL A 8 -6.23 -9.14 23.65
N LYS A 9 -5.76 -8.25 24.54
CA LYS A 9 -6.61 -7.24 25.18
C LYS A 9 -7.29 -6.33 24.18
N LEU A 10 -6.56 -5.84 23.16
CA LEU A 10 -7.15 -5.01 22.13
C LEU A 10 -8.23 -5.75 21.34
N GLN A 11 -7.96 -6.99 20.93
CA GLN A 11 -8.90 -7.82 20.17
C GLN A 11 -10.13 -8.22 21.01
N SER A 12 -9.95 -8.48 22.32
CA SER A 12 -11.05 -8.78 23.24
C SER A 12 -11.88 -7.57 23.66
N GLY A 13 -11.51 -6.37 23.23
CA GLY A 13 -12.32 -5.18 23.44
C GLY A 13 -11.98 -4.38 24.69
N ASP A 14 -10.81 -4.59 25.31
CA ASP A 14 -10.36 -3.79 26.46
C ASP A 14 -10.44 -2.29 26.14
N ALA A 15 -11.18 -1.53 26.94
CA ALA A 15 -11.49 -0.12 26.68
C ALA A 15 -10.24 0.77 26.67
N HIS A 16 -9.25 0.48 27.53
CA HIS A 16 -7.99 1.23 27.57
C HIS A 16 -7.18 1.01 26.30
N CYS A 17 -7.00 -0.26 25.92
CA CYS A 17 -6.27 -0.63 24.71
C CYS A 17 -6.94 -0.08 23.44
N ARG A 18 -8.26 -0.15 23.35
CA ARG A 18 -9.03 0.45 22.24
C ARG A 18 -8.90 1.97 22.21
N GLY A 19 -8.95 2.66 23.34
CA GLY A 19 -8.76 4.10 23.41
C GLY A 19 -7.37 4.56 22.96
N LEU A 20 -6.32 3.82 23.33
CA LEU A 20 -4.96 4.08 22.82
C LEU A 20 -4.85 3.81 21.31
N TRP A 21 -5.37 2.69 20.86
CA TRP A 21 -5.38 2.32 19.45
C TRP A 21 -6.09 3.37 18.58
N GLN A 22 -7.24 3.87 19.01
CA GLN A 22 -7.96 4.94 18.30
C GLN A 22 -7.12 6.21 18.16
N LYS A 23 -6.40 6.61 19.21
CA LYS A 23 -5.47 7.76 19.15
C LYS A 23 -4.35 7.53 18.14
N PHE A 24 -3.76 6.34 18.11
CA PHE A 24 -2.71 6.01 17.14
C PHE A 24 -3.24 6.02 15.71
N ILE A 25 -4.43 5.49 15.46
CA ILE A 25 -5.07 5.53 14.14
C ILE A 25 -5.33 6.98 13.72
N GLN A 26 -5.86 7.83 14.59
CA GLN A 26 -6.12 9.24 14.29
C GLN A 26 -4.83 9.97 13.87
N VAL A 27 -3.74 9.77 14.60
CA VAL A 27 -2.44 10.38 14.26
C VAL A 27 -1.93 9.84 12.92
N SER A 28 -2.01 8.54 12.70
CA SER A 28 -1.53 7.90 11.45
C SER A 28 -2.33 8.36 10.24
N VAL A 29 -3.66 8.43 10.35
CA VAL A 29 -4.55 8.90 9.28
C VAL A 29 -4.27 10.37 8.97
N ALA A 30 -4.15 11.24 9.98
CA ALA A 30 -3.82 12.64 9.78
C ALA A 30 -2.49 12.82 9.02
N HIS A 31 -1.46 12.05 9.38
CA HIS A 31 -0.16 12.05 8.70
C HIS A 31 -0.26 11.59 7.24
N ASN A 32 -1.01 10.51 6.98
CA ASN A 32 -1.22 10.01 5.62
C ASN A 32 -1.95 11.04 4.75
N LEU A 33 -2.97 11.70 5.29
CA LEU A 33 -3.71 12.75 4.57
C LEU A 33 -2.84 13.96 4.24
N GLN A 34 -1.89 14.33 5.10
CA GLN A 34 -0.90 15.38 4.81
C GLN A 34 -0.01 14.99 3.62
N ILE A 35 0.47 13.74 3.57
CA ILE A 35 1.26 13.23 2.44
C ILE A 35 0.42 13.19 1.17
N TYR A 36 -0.84 12.77 1.25
CA TYR A 36 -1.76 12.77 0.11
C TYR A 36 -1.97 14.19 -0.44
N ALA A 37 -2.16 15.18 0.44
CA ALA A 37 -2.28 16.58 0.03
C ALA A 37 -1.00 17.09 -0.68
N GLN A 38 0.19 16.76 -0.16
CA GLN A 38 1.46 17.12 -0.81
C GLN A 38 1.60 16.48 -2.20
N LEU A 39 1.19 15.24 -2.36
CA LEU A 39 1.23 14.49 -3.62
C LEU A 39 0.07 14.84 -4.56
N ASN A 40 -0.85 15.70 -4.17
CA ASN A 40 -2.10 15.98 -4.90
C ASN A 40 -2.90 14.69 -5.18
N VAL A 41 -3.03 13.82 -4.17
CA VAL A 41 -3.85 12.62 -4.20
C VAL A 41 -5.24 12.95 -3.66
N GLY A 42 -6.28 12.66 -4.43
CA GLY A 42 -7.68 13.00 -4.12
C GLY A 42 -8.38 12.06 -3.12
N LEU A 43 -7.64 11.20 -2.40
CA LEU A 43 -8.23 10.34 -1.37
C LEU A 43 -8.48 11.12 -0.09
N THR A 44 -9.68 10.97 0.46
CA THR A 44 -10.14 11.64 1.69
C THR A 44 -10.37 10.65 2.82
N ALA A 45 -10.55 11.14 4.05
CA ALA A 45 -10.76 10.30 5.23
C ALA A 45 -11.98 9.36 5.08
N GLU A 46 -13.03 9.81 4.41
CA GLU A 46 -14.27 9.03 4.20
C GLU A 46 -14.08 7.82 3.29
N ARG A 47 -12.99 7.79 2.53
CA ARG A 47 -12.64 6.68 1.62
C ARG A 47 -11.71 5.66 2.25
N ILE A 48 -11.27 5.90 3.49
CA ILE A 48 -10.37 5.00 4.20
C ILE A 48 -11.18 3.83 4.75
N MET A 49 -10.87 2.63 4.28
CA MET A 49 -11.39 1.36 4.81
C MET A 49 -10.22 0.52 5.33
N PRO A 50 -9.80 0.71 6.59
CA PRO A 50 -8.69 -0.03 7.17
C PRO A 50 -9.08 -1.50 7.39
N GLU A 51 -8.07 -2.35 7.54
CA GLU A 51 -8.26 -3.78 7.82
C GLU A 51 -9.20 -4.04 9.01
N SER A 52 -9.11 -3.22 10.04
CA SER A 52 -9.97 -3.30 11.23
C SER A 52 -11.45 -3.00 10.97
N ALA A 53 -11.81 -2.39 9.84
CA ALA A 53 -13.21 -2.15 9.47
C ALA A 53 -13.97 -3.45 9.17
N TYR A 54 -13.24 -4.54 8.93
CA TYR A 54 -13.82 -5.86 8.62
C TYR A 54 -13.87 -6.81 9.82
N ASN A 55 -13.46 -6.36 11.01
CA ASN A 55 -13.35 -7.22 12.21
C ASN A 55 -14.67 -7.91 12.57
N ASP A 56 -15.80 -7.25 12.39
CA ASP A 56 -17.12 -7.79 12.73
C ASP A 56 -17.57 -8.91 11.76
N ASP A 57 -16.94 -9.02 10.58
CA ASP A 57 -17.25 -10.06 9.59
C ASP A 57 -16.28 -11.25 9.61
N LEU A 58 -15.19 -11.20 10.38
CA LEU A 58 -14.18 -12.25 10.38
C LEU A 58 -14.73 -13.62 10.81
N GLN A 59 -15.58 -13.65 11.84
CA GLN A 59 -16.21 -14.88 12.28
C GLN A 59 -17.20 -15.40 11.23
N ASN A 60 -17.98 -14.52 10.60
CA ASN A 60 -18.93 -14.90 9.54
C ASN A 60 -18.20 -15.51 8.33
N VAL A 61 -17.04 -14.96 7.96
CA VAL A 61 -16.19 -15.53 6.89
C VAL A 61 -15.74 -16.94 7.27
N LEU A 62 -15.26 -17.14 8.49
CA LEU A 62 -14.85 -18.47 8.95
C LEU A 62 -16.00 -19.47 8.94
N ASP A 63 -17.14 -19.09 9.49
CA ASP A 63 -18.32 -19.95 9.57
C ASP A 63 -18.84 -20.34 8.18
N ASP A 64 -18.83 -19.41 7.25
CA ASP A 64 -19.22 -19.67 5.85
C ASP A 64 -18.23 -20.61 5.14
N LEU A 65 -16.92 -20.41 5.35
CA LEU A 65 -15.90 -21.30 4.78
C LEU A 65 -16.00 -22.74 5.36
N LEU A 66 -16.32 -22.87 6.64
CA LEU A 66 -16.56 -24.17 7.28
C LEU A 66 -17.85 -24.82 6.76
N ALA A 67 -18.92 -24.05 6.62
CA ALA A 67 -20.21 -24.55 6.10
C ALA A 67 -20.14 -25.00 4.62
N LYS A 68 -19.18 -24.47 3.87
CA LYS A 68 -18.90 -24.85 2.48
C LYS A 68 -17.84 -25.95 2.35
N ASP A 69 -17.38 -26.53 3.45
CA ASP A 69 -16.29 -27.51 3.49
C ASP A 69 -14.98 -27.01 2.84
N LEU A 70 -14.79 -25.68 2.75
CA LEU A 70 -13.58 -25.04 2.20
C LEU A 70 -12.50 -24.87 3.27
N ALA A 71 -12.88 -24.61 4.51
CA ALA A 71 -11.95 -24.58 5.64
C ALA A 71 -12.08 -25.87 6.45
N VAL A 72 -10.93 -26.43 6.82
CA VAL A 72 -10.84 -27.64 7.66
C VAL A 72 -9.92 -27.40 8.84
N GLU A 73 -10.04 -28.24 9.87
CA GLU A 73 -9.11 -28.20 11.00
C GLU A 73 -7.80 -28.92 10.64
N SER A 74 -6.69 -28.24 10.88
CA SER A 74 -5.35 -28.79 10.69
C SER A 74 -4.44 -28.24 11.79
N ASP A 75 -3.85 -29.13 12.60
CA ASP A 75 -2.97 -28.80 13.72
C ASP A 75 -3.56 -27.74 14.68
N GLY A 76 -4.87 -27.82 14.92
CA GLY A 76 -5.63 -26.89 15.76
C GLY A 76 -5.92 -25.54 15.14
N ALA A 77 -5.48 -25.28 13.91
CA ALA A 77 -5.83 -24.10 13.13
C ALA A 77 -6.97 -24.41 12.14
N LYS A 78 -7.62 -23.36 11.62
CA LYS A 78 -8.55 -23.50 10.48
C LYS A 78 -7.84 -23.08 9.22
N VAL A 79 -7.82 -23.97 8.22
CA VAL A 79 -7.00 -23.84 7.01
C VAL A 79 -7.83 -24.13 5.77
N VAL A 80 -7.67 -23.33 4.74
CA VAL A 80 -8.14 -23.60 3.37
C VAL A 80 -6.99 -24.18 2.58
N PHE A 81 -7.14 -25.38 2.01
CA PHE A 81 -6.17 -26.00 1.12
C PHE A 81 -6.51 -25.66 -0.33
N LEU A 82 -5.51 -25.20 -1.07
CA LEU A 82 -5.65 -24.72 -2.45
C LEU A 82 -4.81 -25.62 -3.38
N ASP A 83 -5.44 -26.64 -3.95
CA ASP A 83 -4.80 -27.62 -4.84
C ASP A 83 -4.24 -26.95 -6.09
N GLU A 84 -4.92 -25.94 -6.63
CA GLU A 84 -4.49 -25.18 -7.79
C GLU A 84 -3.20 -24.36 -7.56
N LEU A 85 -2.80 -24.19 -6.30
CA LEU A 85 -1.57 -23.53 -5.90
C LEU A 85 -0.58 -24.53 -5.24
N ALA A 86 -0.70 -25.81 -5.54
CA ALA A 86 0.18 -26.84 -5.00
C ALA A 86 1.65 -26.54 -5.32
N ASP A 87 2.52 -26.99 -4.41
CA ASP A 87 3.98 -26.90 -4.60
C ASP A 87 4.46 -27.89 -5.69
N LYS A 88 5.78 -27.90 -5.95
CA LYS A 88 6.41 -28.78 -6.94
C LYS A 88 6.23 -30.29 -6.66
N ASN A 89 5.90 -30.64 -5.42
CA ASN A 89 5.68 -32.00 -4.96
C ASN A 89 4.19 -32.38 -4.95
N GLY A 90 3.32 -31.48 -5.36
CA GLY A 90 1.88 -31.68 -5.38
C GLY A 90 1.20 -31.46 -4.02
N ASN A 91 1.90 -30.88 -3.03
CA ASN A 91 1.25 -30.54 -1.75
C ASN A 91 0.39 -29.29 -1.92
N PRO A 92 -0.89 -29.31 -1.51
CA PRO A 92 -1.78 -28.15 -1.59
C PRO A 92 -1.21 -26.98 -0.80
N SER A 93 -1.41 -25.74 -1.30
CA SER A 93 -0.97 -24.55 -0.60
C SER A 93 -1.89 -24.22 0.57
N PRO A 94 -1.42 -24.29 1.84
CA PRO A 94 -2.27 -24.01 3.00
C PRO A 94 -2.43 -22.50 3.19
N MET A 95 -3.66 -22.03 3.34
CA MET A 95 -4.01 -20.67 3.73
C MET A 95 -4.68 -20.70 5.10
N ILE A 96 -3.98 -20.24 6.13
CA ILE A 96 -4.51 -20.22 7.50
C ILE A 96 -5.49 -19.06 7.62
N VAL A 97 -6.73 -19.36 7.96
CA VAL A 97 -7.78 -18.36 8.22
C VAL A 97 -7.97 -18.08 9.71
N GLN A 98 -7.73 -19.08 10.59
CA GLN A 98 -7.73 -18.89 12.03
C GLN A 98 -6.62 -19.71 12.67
N LYS A 99 -5.86 -19.10 13.56
CA LYS A 99 -4.80 -19.78 14.35
C LYS A 99 -5.41 -20.70 15.41
N SER A 100 -4.62 -21.67 15.88
CA SER A 100 -4.98 -22.57 16.99
C SER A 100 -5.41 -21.87 18.27
N GLY A 101 -5.00 -20.62 18.50
CA GLY A 101 -5.45 -19.78 19.62
C GLY A 101 -6.68 -18.91 19.33
N GLY A 102 -7.42 -19.14 18.24
CA GLY A 102 -8.63 -18.40 17.86
C GLY A 102 -8.38 -17.05 17.18
N GLY A 103 -7.13 -16.60 17.02
CA GLY A 103 -6.80 -15.34 16.35
C GLY A 103 -6.94 -15.44 14.84
N PHE A 104 -7.56 -14.42 14.21
CA PHE A 104 -7.66 -14.32 12.76
C PHE A 104 -6.36 -13.79 12.13
N LEU A 105 -6.17 -14.05 10.85
CA LEU A 105 -5.03 -13.64 10.04
C LEU A 105 -5.45 -12.74 8.89
N TYR A 106 -4.47 -12.16 8.21
CA TYR A 106 -4.69 -11.28 7.04
C TYR A 106 -5.56 -11.92 5.96
N ALA A 107 -5.45 -13.23 5.75
CA ALA A 107 -6.27 -13.93 4.78
C ALA A 107 -7.77 -13.78 5.06
N THR A 108 -8.17 -13.82 6.32
CA THR A 108 -9.57 -13.69 6.71
C THR A 108 -10.08 -12.27 6.55
N SER A 109 -9.29 -11.25 6.94
CA SER A 109 -9.64 -9.86 6.73
C SER A 109 -9.67 -9.48 5.25
N ASP A 110 -8.78 -10.04 4.42
CA ASP A 110 -8.83 -9.85 2.98
C ASP A 110 -10.08 -10.47 2.34
N LEU A 111 -10.49 -11.67 2.77
CA LEU A 111 -11.74 -12.29 2.33
C LEU A 111 -12.97 -11.47 2.73
N ALA A 112 -13.01 -10.98 3.98
CA ALA A 112 -14.07 -10.09 4.46
C ALA A 112 -14.12 -8.79 3.63
N ALA A 113 -12.94 -8.20 3.33
CA ALA A 113 -12.84 -7.03 2.47
C ALA A 113 -13.38 -7.27 1.06
N MET A 114 -13.15 -8.46 0.46
CA MET A 114 -13.69 -8.81 -0.84
C MET A 114 -15.21 -8.94 -0.81
N ARG A 115 -15.76 -9.60 0.22
CA ARG A 115 -17.21 -9.67 0.43
C ARG A 115 -17.85 -8.28 0.49
N TYR A 116 -17.23 -7.37 1.25
CA TYR A 116 -17.68 -5.99 1.34
C TYR A 116 -17.60 -5.24 0.01
N ARG A 117 -16.46 -5.34 -0.68
CA ARG A 117 -16.23 -4.62 -1.95
C ARG A 117 -17.19 -5.07 -3.05
N VAL A 118 -17.43 -6.37 -3.15
CA VAL A 118 -18.38 -6.91 -4.14
C VAL A 118 -19.83 -6.72 -3.69
N GLY A 119 -20.16 -7.05 -2.43
CA GLY A 119 -21.54 -7.03 -1.94
C GLY A 119 -22.07 -5.61 -1.69
N GLN A 120 -21.26 -4.73 -1.04
CA GLN A 120 -21.73 -3.40 -0.66
C GLN A 120 -21.31 -2.33 -1.68
N LEU A 121 -20.07 -2.36 -2.17
CA LEU A 121 -19.59 -1.36 -3.13
C LEU A 121 -19.91 -1.71 -4.58
N GLN A 122 -20.41 -2.92 -4.86
CA GLN A 122 -20.71 -3.42 -6.21
C GLN A 122 -19.53 -3.27 -7.16
N ALA A 123 -18.31 -3.58 -6.66
CA ALA A 123 -17.09 -3.41 -7.41
C ALA A 123 -16.97 -4.43 -8.54
N ASP A 124 -16.79 -3.96 -9.78
CA ASP A 124 -16.51 -4.79 -10.95
C ASP A 124 -15.02 -5.13 -11.08
N ARG A 125 -14.17 -4.36 -10.37
CA ARG A 125 -12.72 -4.50 -10.44
C ARG A 125 -12.08 -4.14 -9.12
N ILE A 126 -11.22 -5.03 -8.59
CA ILE A 126 -10.52 -4.84 -7.32
C ILE A 126 -9.01 -4.92 -7.58
N LEU A 127 -8.30 -3.83 -7.31
CA LEU A 127 -6.87 -3.68 -7.55
C LEU A 127 -6.10 -3.64 -6.24
N TYR A 128 -5.09 -4.50 -6.10
CA TYR A 128 -4.19 -4.54 -4.96
C TYR A 128 -2.80 -4.06 -5.38
N PHE A 129 -2.42 -2.86 -4.95
CA PHE A 129 -1.08 -2.31 -5.14
C PHE A 129 -0.24 -2.62 -3.92
N ILE A 130 0.43 -3.76 -3.92
CA ILE A 130 1.25 -4.24 -2.81
C ILE A 130 2.53 -4.90 -3.34
N ASP A 131 3.52 -5.05 -2.46
CA ASP A 131 4.84 -5.61 -2.77
C ASP A 131 4.75 -7.00 -3.42
N ALA A 132 5.64 -7.28 -4.37
CA ALA A 132 5.74 -8.55 -5.09
C ALA A 132 5.93 -9.77 -4.17
N ARG A 133 6.54 -9.57 -2.99
CA ARG A 133 6.72 -10.63 -1.99
C ARG A 133 5.40 -11.20 -1.46
N GLN A 134 4.30 -10.45 -1.60
CA GLN A 134 2.96 -10.90 -1.20
C GLN A 134 2.18 -11.60 -2.32
N SER A 135 2.82 -11.89 -3.46
CA SER A 135 2.13 -12.49 -4.62
C SER A 135 1.47 -13.84 -4.33
N LEU A 136 2.11 -14.70 -3.54
CA LEU A 136 1.50 -15.98 -3.16
C LEU A 136 0.25 -15.77 -2.29
N HIS A 137 0.35 -14.89 -1.29
CA HIS A 137 -0.79 -14.53 -0.44
C HIS A 137 -1.98 -14.04 -1.26
N MET A 138 -1.76 -13.13 -2.21
CA MET A 138 -2.86 -12.63 -3.06
C MET A 138 -3.46 -13.72 -3.96
N LYS A 139 -2.62 -14.60 -4.51
CA LYS A 139 -3.12 -15.77 -5.28
C LYS A 139 -4.01 -16.66 -4.41
N GLN A 140 -3.58 -16.93 -3.17
CA GLN A 140 -4.37 -17.74 -2.22
C GLN A 140 -5.71 -17.07 -1.89
N VAL A 141 -5.70 -15.77 -1.56
CA VAL A 141 -6.92 -15.02 -1.22
C VAL A 141 -7.86 -14.95 -2.41
N PHE A 142 -7.35 -14.70 -3.63
CA PHE A 142 -8.18 -14.67 -4.84
C PHE A 142 -8.82 -16.03 -5.14
N ALA A 143 -8.05 -17.12 -5.06
CA ALA A 143 -8.55 -18.47 -5.26
C ALA A 143 -9.63 -18.84 -4.21
N ALA A 144 -9.36 -18.56 -2.94
CA ALA A 144 -10.30 -18.83 -1.87
C ALA A 144 -11.60 -18.00 -2.00
N ALA A 145 -11.49 -16.72 -2.37
CA ALA A 145 -12.65 -15.86 -2.59
C ALA A 145 -13.55 -16.35 -3.74
N ARG A 146 -12.95 -16.88 -4.83
CA ARG A 146 -13.69 -17.53 -5.94
C ARG A 146 -14.38 -18.80 -5.47
N LYS A 147 -13.66 -19.70 -4.80
CA LYS A 147 -14.22 -20.96 -4.28
C LYS A 147 -15.35 -20.74 -3.29
N ALA A 148 -15.25 -19.66 -2.51
CA ALA A 148 -16.27 -19.29 -1.53
C ALA A 148 -17.47 -18.53 -2.12
N ASP A 149 -17.49 -18.28 -3.44
CA ASP A 149 -18.51 -17.48 -4.14
C ASP A 149 -18.63 -16.04 -3.62
N TYR A 150 -17.55 -15.50 -3.00
CA TYR A 150 -17.52 -14.10 -2.58
C TYR A 150 -17.33 -13.17 -3.77
N VAL A 151 -16.68 -13.67 -4.80
CA VAL A 151 -16.37 -12.92 -6.02
C VAL A 151 -16.69 -13.77 -7.23
N SER A 152 -17.61 -13.35 -8.07
CA SER A 152 -17.94 -14.03 -9.33
C SER A 152 -16.88 -13.81 -10.40
N ASP A 153 -16.84 -14.65 -11.44
CA ASP A 153 -15.88 -14.53 -12.55
C ASP A 153 -16.02 -13.21 -13.33
N ALA A 154 -17.15 -12.53 -13.22
CA ALA A 154 -17.37 -11.22 -13.83
C ALA A 154 -16.54 -10.10 -13.17
N VAL A 155 -16.11 -10.26 -11.92
CA VAL A 155 -15.32 -9.25 -11.20
C VAL A 155 -13.83 -9.49 -11.43
N SER A 156 -13.10 -8.48 -11.86
CA SER A 156 -11.63 -8.55 -12.02
C SER A 156 -10.93 -8.43 -10.69
N LEU A 157 -10.06 -9.40 -10.36
CA LEU A 157 -9.15 -9.35 -9.20
C LEU A 157 -7.72 -9.25 -9.68
N GLU A 158 -7.02 -8.18 -9.32
CA GLU A 158 -5.70 -7.89 -9.85
C GLU A 158 -4.71 -7.55 -8.74
N HIS A 159 -3.59 -8.26 -8.71
CA HIS A 159 -2.41 -7.88 -7.94
C HIS A 159 -1.46 -7.09 -8.83
N HIS A 160 -1.18 -5.86 -8.43
CA HIS A 160 -0.28 -4.94 -9.10
C HIS A 160 1.00 -4.75 -8.28
N PRO A 161 1.96 -5.68 -8.35
CA PRO A 161 3.22 -5.55 -7.65
C PRO A 161 4.05 -4.41 -8.22
N PHE A 162 4.96 -3.87 -7.40
CA PHE A 162 5.86 -2.80 -7.80
C PHE A 162 7.31 -3.15 -7.41
N GLY A 163 8.26 -2.58 -8.17
CA GLY A 163 9.68 -2.70 -7.92
C GLY A 163 10.15 -1.82 -6.76
N THR A 164 11.41 -1.94 -6.45
CA THR A 164 12.05 -1.25 -5.34
C THR A 164 12.80 -0.01 -5.83
N MET A 165 12.69 1.08 -5.09
CA MET A 165 13.55 2.25 -5.26
C MET A 165 14.94 1.93 -4.71
N MET A 166 15.96 1.96 -5.58
CA MET A 166 17.33 1.58 -5.30
C MET A 166 18.23 2.82 -5.21
N GLY A 167 19.26 2.75 -4.38
CA GLY A 167 20.35 3.71 -4.38
C GLY A 167 21.34 3.45 -5.52
N LYS A 168 22.27 4.39 -5.76
CA LYS A 168 23.36 4.24 -6.74
C LYS A 168 24.26 3.04 -6.44
N ASP A 169 24.26 2.55 -5.20
CA ASP A 169 25.01 1.38 -4.75
C ASP A 169 24.33 0.01 -5.06
N GLY A 170 23.17 0.05 -5.73
CA GLY A 170 22.37 -1.13 -6.06
C GLY A 170 21.68 -1.77 -4.87
N ARG A 171 21.53 -1.06 -3.76
CA ARG A 171 20.78 -1.50 -2.57
C ARG A 171 19.50 -0.67 -2.44
N PRO A 172 18.48 -1.15 -1.69
CA PRO A 172 17.31 -0.33 -1.40
C PRO A 172 17.71 1.05 -0.88
N PHE A 173 17.10 2.08 -1.43
CA PHE A 173 17.41 3.47 -1.10
C PHE A 173 17.27 3.74 0.40
N LYS A 174 18.28 4.37 0.99
CA LYS A 174 18.34 4.69 2.44
C LYS A 174 18.69 6.15 2.65
N THR A 175 18.34 6.67 3.84
CA THR A 175 18.82 7.99 4.28
C THR A 175 20.33 7.99 4.43
N ARG A 176 20.94 9.20 4.44
CA ARG A 176 22.37 9.37 4.73
C ARG A 176 22.81 8.75 6.07
N SER A 177 21.89 8.65 7.03
CA SER A 177 22.10 8.00 8.33
C SER A 177 21.92 6.47 8.30
N GLY A 178 21.63 5.86 7.13
CA GLY A 178 21.48 4.43 6.96
C GLY A 178 20.09 3.86 7.32
N GLY A 179 19.14 4.70 7.70
CA GLY A 179 17.76 4.33 8.02
C GLY A 179 16.85 4.21 6.79
N THR A 180 15.64 3.71 6.99
CA THR A 180 14.59 3.73 5.98
C THR A 180 14.17 5.18 5.70
N VAL A 181 14.09 5.55 4.42
CA VAL A 181 13.61 6.90 4.02
C VAL A 181 12.11 6.99 4.27
N LYS A 182 11.69 7.99 5.01
CA LYS A 182 10.27 8.32 5.11
C LYS A 182 9.85 9.11 3.88
N LEU A 183 8.72 8.78 3.30
CA LEU A 183 8.20 9.48 2.12
C LEU A 183 8.05 11.00 2.39
N ALA A 184 7.59 11.39 3.59
CA ALA A 184 7.47 12.79 3.97
C ALA A 184 8.80 13.54 3.87
N ASP A 185 9.90 12.95 4.38
CA ASP A 185 11.24 13.56 4.34
C ASP A 185 11.75 13.68 2.89
N LEU A 186 11.44 12.67 2.06
CA LEU A 186 11.78 12.68 0.63
C LEU A 186 11.07 13.82 -0.11
N LEU A 187 9.79 14.05 0.18
CA LEU A 187 9.01 15.14 -0.43
C LEU A 187 9.54 16.52 -0.02
N VAL A 188 9.91 16.69 1.24
CA VAL A 188 10.54 17.93 1.74
C VAL A 188 11.88 18.16 1.03
N GLU A 189 12.76 17.16 1.00
CA GLU A 189 14.08 17.26 0.33
C GLU A 189 13.93 17.59 -1.17
N ALA A 190 12.92 17.04 -1.84
CA ALA A 190 12.66 17.33 -3.25
C ALA A 190 12.34 18.81 -3.48
N VAL A 191 11.49 19.38 -2.63
CA VAL A 191 11.12 20.81 -2.71
C VAL A 191 12.32 21.70 -2.41
N GLU A 192 13.09 21.41 -1.36
CA GLU A 192 14.29 22.16 -0.99
C GLU A 192 15.34 22.17 -2.11
N ARG A 193 15.59 21.01 -2.74
CA ARG A 193 16.51 20.90 -3.87
C ARG A 193 16.03 21.66 -5.09
N ALA A 194 14.73 21.59 -5.40
CA ALA A 194 14.15 22.37 -6.48
C ALA A 194 14.25 23.88 -6.23
N GLU A 195 14.05 24.33 -4.99
CA GLU A 195 14.22 25.72 -4.59
C GLU A 195 15.67 26.20 -4.75
N GLN A 196 16.65 25.41 -4.27
CA GLN A 196 18.07 25.70 -4.44
C GLN A 196 18.45 25.82 -5.91
N LEU A 197 17.92 24.91 -6.75
CA LEU A 197 18.16 24.95 -8.20
C LEU A 197 17.58 26.22 -8.84
N LEU A 198 16.37 26.64 -8.48
CA LEU A 198 15.75 27.87 -8.95
C LEU A 198 16.57 29.10 -8.55
N ARG A 199 16.95 29.19 -7.29
CA ARG A 199 17.76 30.31 -6.77
C ARG A 199 19.14 30.40 -7.45
N SER A 200 19.76 29.27 -7.79
CA SER A 200 21.04 29.24 -8.49
C SER A 200 20.98 29.79 -9.91
N LYS A 201 19.78 29.89 -10.51
CA LYS A 201 19.57 30.41 -11.87
C LYS A 201 19.36 31.94 -11.92
N ASN A 202 19.55 32.66 -10.79
CA ASN A 202 19.42 34.12 -10.69
C ASN A 202 18.09 34.62 -11.30
N THR A 203 16.97 34.11 -10.81
CA THR A 203 15.65 34.51 -11.26
C THR A 203 15.17 35.78 -10.55
N ASP A 204 14.51 36.69 -11.27
CA ASP A 204 13.85 37.88 -10.70
C ASP A 204 12.49 37.56 -10.04
N LEU A 205 12.28 36.29 -9.69
CA LEU A 205 11.04 35.80 -9.11
C LEU A 205 10.91 36.19 -7.63
N GLY A 206 9.70 36.52 -7.20
CA GLY A 206 9.41 36.75 -5.79
C GLY A 206 9.46 35.45 -4.95
N GLU A 207 9.65 35.59 -3.64
CA GLU A 207 9.77 34.44 -2.70
C GLU A 207 8.58 33.46 -2.78
N ASP A 208 7.36 33.95 -2.83
CA ASP A 208 6.16 33.13 -2.95
C ASP A 208 6.10 32.35 -4.28
N GLU A 209 6.59 32.99 -5.35
CA GLU A 209 6.63 32.39 -6.68
C GLU A 209 7.70 31.28 -6.72
N ILE A 210 8.88 31.52 -6.17
CA ILE A 210 9.95 30.52 -6.01
C ILE A 210 9.43 29.32 -5.25
N SER A 211 8.77 29.54 -4.10
CA SER A 211 8.23 28.48 -3.27
C SER A 211 7.18 27.62 -4.00
N ASN A 212 6.28 28.25 -4.75
CA ASN A 212 5.25 27.56 -5.51
C ASN A 212 5.83 26.73 -6.66
N ILE A 213 6.79 27.30 -7.41
CA ILE A 213 7.49 26.60 -8.49
C ILE A 213 8.31 25.44 -7.92
N ALA A 214 9.07 25.68 -6.83
CA ALA A 214 9.86 24.64 -6.18
C ALA A 214 9.03 23.45 -5.75
N ARG A 215 7.85 23.71 -5.18
CA ARG A 215 6.89 22.65 -4.81
C ARG A 215 6.42 21.88 -6.04
N SER A 216 6.01 22.57 -7.10
CA SER A 216 5.51 21.93 -8.32
C SER A 216 6.59 21.09 -9.00
N VAL A 217 7.82 21.58 -9.06
CA VAL A 217 8.97 20.91 -9.67
C VAL A 217 9.42 19.73 -8.81
N GLY A 218 9.61 19.93 -7.51
CA GLY A 218 10.11 18.89 -6.58
C GLY A 218 9.13 17.72 -6.45
N ILE A 219 7.86 17.99 -6.19
CA ILE A 219 6.84 16.94 -6.10
C ILE A 219 6.62 16.25 -7.46
N GLY A 220 6.60 17.03 -8.53
CA GLY A 220 6.53 16.50 -9.90
C GLY A 220 7.67 15.55 -10.22
N ALA A 221 8.90 15.88 -9.82
CA ALA A 221 10.08 15.06 -10.04
C ALA A 221 9.95 13.67 -9.35
N ILE A 222 9.52 13.63 -8.08
CA ILE A 222 9.28 12.38 -7.37
C ILE A 222 8.19 11.54 -8.08
N LYS A 223 7.05 12.15 -8.35
CA LYS A 223 5.92 11.45 -9.01
C LYS A 223 6.33 10.89 -10.37
N TYR A 224 7.02 11.68 -11.17
CA TYR A 224 7.43 11.25 -12.51
C TYR A 224 8.50 10.18 -12.47
N ALA A 225 9.48 10.27 -11.57
CA ALA A 225 10.51 9.26 -11.41
C ALA A 225 9.93 7.88 -11.11
N ASP A 226 8.90 7.83 -10.26
CA ASP A 226 8.22 6.59 -9.90
C ASP A 226 7.28 6.11 -11.02
N LEU A 227 6.39 6.98 -11.52
CA LEU A 227 5.31 6.62 -12.43
C LEU A 227 5.74 6.44 -13.89
N SER A 228 6.90 6.97 -14.30
CA SER A 228 7.42 6.85 -15.68
C SER A 228 8.12 5.53 -15.98
N LYS A 229 8.31 4.68 -14.97
CA LYS A 229 9.00 3.39 -15.11
C LYS A 229 8.01 2.25 -15.30
N THR A 230 8.49 1.15 -15.85
CA THR A 230 7.75 -0.12 -15.77
C THR A 230 7.57 -0.48 -14.31
N ARG A 231 6.34 -0.49 -13.84
CA ARG A 231 5.99 -0.59 -12.41
C ARG A 231 6.69 -1.75 -11.68
N THR A 232 6.90 -2.88 -12.33
CA THR A 232 7.51 -4.08 -11.75
C THR A 232 9.04 -4.05 -11.73
N ASN A 233 9.67 -3.05 -12.34
CA ASN A 233 11.13 -2.95 -12.38
C ASN A 233 11.64 -2.12 -11.21
N ASP A 234 12.76 -2.55 -10.63
CA ASP A 234 13.53 -1.70 -9.74
C ASP A 234 14.09 -0.50 -10.51
N TYR A 235 14.22 0.66 -9.86
CA TYR A 235 14.82 1.85 -10.46
C TYR A 235 15.79 2.54 -9.52
N ILE A 236 16.82 3.16 -10.09
CA ILE A 236 17.82 3.93 -9.33
C ILE A 236 17.25 5.33 -9.06
N PHE A 237 17.22 5.69 -7.78
CA PHE A 237 16.85 7.02 -7.33
C PHE A 237 18.08 7.93 -7.37
N ASP A 238 18.03 8.98 -8.18
CA ASP A 238 19.09 9.95 -8.38
C ASP A 238 18.50 11.37 -8.48
N TRP A 239 18.80 12.21 -7.47
CA TRP A 239 18.32 13.59 -7.40
C TRP A 239 18.70 14.42 -8.62
N ASP A 240 19.97 14.34 -9.05
CA ASP A 240 20.48 15.17 -10.15
C ASP A 240 19.80 14.82 -11.46
N ALA A 241 19.59 13.52 -11.71
CA ALA A 241 18.88 13.05 -12.89
C ALA A 241 17.38 13.42 -12.86
N MET A 242 16.73 13.38 -11.69
CA MET A 242 15.29 13.63 -11.57
C MET A 242 14.92 15.10 -11.69
N LEU A 243 15.78 15.99 -11.20
CA LEU A 243 15.58 17.45 -11.22
C LEU A 243 16.20 18.12 -12.45
N SER A 244 16.80 17.35 -13.37
CA SER A 244 17.34 17.89 -14.62
C SER A 244 16.24 18.50 -15.49
N PHE A 245 16.54 19.62 -16.15
CA PHE A 245 15.69 20.23 -17.18
C PHE A 245 15.93 19.63 -18.58
N GLU A 246 16.71 18.59 -18.68
CA GLU A 246 17.01 17.88 -19.92
C GLU A 246 16.64 16.40 -19.79
N GLY A 247 16.27 15.79 -20.91
CA GLY A 247 15.93 14.39 -20.99
C GLY A 247 14.50 14.07 -20.53
N ASN A 248 14.27 12.83 -20.10
CA ASN A 248 12.95 12.33 -19.70
C ASN A 248 12.68 12.61 -18.22
N THR A 249 12.35 13.84 -17.88
CA THR A 249 12.18 14.34 -16.51
C THR A 249 10.90 15.14 -16.36
N ALA A 250 10.40 15.27 -15.11
CA ALA A 250 9.23 16.10 -14.84
C ALA A 250 9.47 17.58 -15.14
N PRO A 251 10.59 18.21 -14.74
CA PRO A 251 10.86 19.61 -15.10
C PRO A 251 10.83 19.84 -16.61
N TYR A 252 11.40 18.93 -17.40
CA TYR A 252 11.34 19.05 -18.86
C TYR A 252 9.91 18.96 -19.41
N LEU A 253 9.09 18.05 -18.92
CA LEU A 253 7.69 17.93 -19.33
C LEU A 253 6.86 19.14 -18.91
N GLN A 254 7.08 19.67 -17.71
CA GLN A 254 6.44 20.90 -17.25
C GLN A 254 6.83 22.10 -18.13
N TYR A 255 8.10 22.22 -18.48
CA TYR A 255 8.58 23.23 -19.41
C TYR A 255 7.95 23.06 -20.81
N ALA A 256 7.95 21.85 -21.36
CA ALA A 256 7.33 21.58 -22.65
C ALA A 256 5.84 21.95 -22.66
N TYR A 257 5.11 21.58 -21.60
CA TYR A 257 3.69 21.93 -21.44
C TYR A 257 3.46 23.45 -21.46
N THR A 258 4.27 24.22 -20.74
CA THR A 258 4.14 25.69 -20.71
C THR A 258 4.46 26.35 -22.04
N ARG A 259 5.26 25.69 -22.91
CA ARG A 259 5.62 26.21 -24.24
C ARG A 259 4.54 26.00 -25.29
N ILE A 260 3.68 25.01 -25.15
CA ILE A 260 2.64 24.64 -26.12
C ILE A 260 1.26 25.18 -25.74
N ARG A 261 1.10 25.75 -24.55
CA ARG A 261 -0.13 26.39 -24.06
C ARG A 261 -0.10 27.90 -24.29
#